data_25eec3b0617ec6f1348a5af84d42e6c9
#
_entry.id   25eec3b0617ec6f1348a5af84d42e6c9
#
_cell.length_a   1.000
_cell.length_b   1.000
_cell.length_c   1.000
_cell.angle_alpha   90.00
_cell.angle_beta   90.00
_cell.angle_gamma   90.00
#
_symmetry.space_group_name_H-M   'P 1'
#
loop_
_entity.id
_entity.type
_entity.pdbx_description
1 polymer ?
#
loop_
_entity_poly.entity_id
_entity_poly.type
_entity_poly.pdbx_seq_one_letter_code
_entity_poly.pdbx_strand_id
1 'polypeptide(L)'
;WVLTIPREIPPDQYAALVRDFCNQQFVSKGMCVDFAIHDKGDGNPHAHVMLTMRAMDEHGKWLPKSRKVYDLDENGERIKLPSGRWKSHKEDTVDWNDRKYCEIWRHEWEIIQNRYLEANNRPERVDLRSYERQGLDIIPTVHEGAAVRQMEKRGIQTNIGNLNREIKAANSLMKSIRQLIKNLKGWIIELSEKRKELLAEKAAEEAVFLPNLLMKYMEVRKAERSDWTRAGQNRGTSKDLKAVSEALSYLQRKGLSTVEDLENFIETS
;
A
#
# COMPACT_ATOMS: atom_id res chain seq x y z
N TRP A 1 -2.27 29.85 -6.57
CA TRP A 1 -2.43 28.40 -6.48
C TRP A 1 -3.37 27.90 -7.56
N VAL A 2 -3.10 26.68 -8.04
CA VAL A 2 -4.04 25.94 -8.91
C VAL A 2 -4.43 24.68 -8.15
N LEU A 3 -5.72 24.52 -7.90
CA LEU A 3 -6.27 23.41 -7.14
C LEU A 3 -7.04 22.49 -8.09
N THR A 4 -6.54 21.31 -8.35
CA THR A 4 -7.26 20.30 -9.14
C THR A 4 -8.41 19.73 -8.31
N ILE A 5 -9.59 19.64 -8.88
CA ILE A 5 -10.80 19.15 -8.23
C ILE A 5 -11.08 17.73 -8.74
N PRO A 6 -11.38 16.75 -7.86
CA PRO A 6 -11.82 15.43 -8.30
C PRO A 6 -13.12 15.52 -9.11
N ARG A 7 -13.13 14.91 -10.29
CA ARG A 7 -14.31 14.89 -11.18
C ARG A 7 -15.48 14.07 -10.61
N GLU A 8 -15.20 13.26 -9.62
CA GLU A 8 -16.15 12.43 -8.88
C GLU A 8 -17.03 13.25 -7.94
N ILE A 9 -16.62 14.48 -7.61
CA ILE A 9 -17.43 15.44 -6.85
C ILE A 9 -18.41 16.11 -7.83
N PRO A 10 -19.68 16.27 -7.46
CA PRO A 10 -20.67 16.98 -8.30
C PRO A 10 -20.24 18.43 -8.59
N PRO A 11 -20.41 18.94 -9.84
CA PRO A 11 -19.97 20.27 -10.24
C PRO A 11 -20.59 21.42 -9.43
N ASP A 12 -21.81 21.25 -8.94
CA ASP A 12 -22.50 22.22 -8.07
C ASP A 12 -21.83 22.38 -6.71
N GLN A 13 -21.01 21.44 -6.29
CA GLN A 13 -20.26 21.46 -5.04
C GLN A 13 -18.83 22.03 -5.17
N TYR A 14 -18.31 22.23 -6.38
CA TYR A 14 -16.94 22.72 -6.59
C TYR A 14 -16.67 24.03 -5.87
N ALA A 15 -17.61 24.98 -5.97
CA ALA A 15 -17.47 26.28 -5.32
C ALA A 15 -17.49 26.19 -3.79
N ALA A 16 -18.29 25.30 -3.24
CA ALA A 16 -18.34 25.05 -1.80
C ALA A 16 -17.03 24.42 -1.30
N LEU A 17 -16.54 23.40 -1.99
CA LEU A 17 -15.27 22.74 -1.68
C LEU A 17 -14.10 23.72 -1.64
N VAL A 18 -13.94 24.56 -2.69
CA VAL A 18 -12.85 25.53 -2.78
C VAL A 18 -13.00 26.62 -1.72
N ARG A 19 -14.22 27.09 -1.46
CA ARG A 19 -14.51 28.10 -0.43
C ARG A 19 -14.18 27.59 0.97
N ASP A 20 -14.55 26.36 1.29
CA ASP A 20 -14.27 25.74 2.58
C ASP A 20 -12.77 25.66 2.82
N PHE A 21 -12.02 25.19 1.82
CA PHE A 21 -10.56 25.15 1.90
C PHE A 21 -9.95 26.54 2.10
N CYS A 22 -10.37 27.52 1.29
CA CYS A 22 -9.87 28.89 1.37
C CYS A 22 -10.18 29.53 2.73
N ASN A 23 -11.38 29.31 3.26
CA ASN A 23 -11.76 29.83 4.58
C ASN A 23 -10.89 29.22 5.69
N GLN A 24 -10.69 27.91 5.67
CA GLN A 24 -9.93 27.22 6.72
C GLN A 24 -8.44 27.54 6.68
N GLN A 25 -7.84 27.63 5.47
CA GLN A 25 -6.39 27.74 5.35
C GLN A 25 -5.87 29.16 5.14
N PHE A 26 -6.66 30.04 4.58
CA PHE A 26 -6.21 31.37 4.18
C PHE A 26 -6.96 32.50 4.89
N VAL A 27 -8.27 32.55 4.76
CA VAL A 27 -9.08 33.66 5.32
C VAL A 27 -8.98 33.69 6.85
N SER A 28 -9.02 32.53 7.51
CA SER A 28 -8.84 32.40 8.97
C SER A 28 -7.51 32.95 9.49
N LYS A 29 -6.52 33.13 8.61
CA LYS A 29 -5.20 33.69 8.92
C LYS A 29 -5.05 35.15 8.48
N GLY A 30 -6.12 35.77 8.00
CA GLY A 30 -6.14 37.14 7.57
C GLY A 30 -5.78 37.39 6.10
N MET A 31 -5.67 36.35 5.28
CA MET A 31 -5.51 36.54 3.82
C MET A 31 -6.82 36.94 3.16
N CYS A 32 -6.76 37.78 2.16
CA CYS A 32 -7.84 37.93 1.19
C CYS A 32 -7.65 36.93 0.07
N VAL A 33 -8.76 36.32 -0.33
CA VAL A 33 -8.77 35.24 -1.32
C VAL A 33 -9.77 35.57 -2.43
N ASP A 34 -9.33 35.43 -3.66
CA ASP A 34 -10.20 35.40 -4.83
C ASP A 34 -9.98 34.12 -5.59
N PHE A 35 -11.04 33.46 -6.11
CA PHE A 35 -10.89 32.24 -6.88
C PHE A 35 -11.86 32.17 -8.05
N ALA A 36 -11.41 31.50 -9.11
CA ALA A 36 -12.23 31.17 -10.27
C ALA A 36 -12.13 29.66 -10.57
N ILE A 37 -13.28 29.05 -10.85
CA ILE A 37 -13.34 27.64 -11.22
C ILE A 37 -13.34 27.54 -12.74
N HIS A 38 -12.46 26.69 -13.26
CA HIS A 38 -12.39 26.33 -14.66
C HIS A 38 -12.80 24.88 -14.84
N ASP A 39 -13.89 24.69 -15.54
CA ASP A 39 -14.33 23.37 -16.03
C ASP A 39 -14.76 23.50 -17.49
N LYS A 40 -13.96 22.91 -18.39
CA LYS A 40 -14.22 22.93 -19.84
C LYS A 40 -14.85 21.63 -20.32
N GLY A 41 -15.23 20.73 -19.40
CA GLY A 41 -15.70 19.39 -19.75
C GLY A 41 -14.60 18.47 -20.30
N ASP A 42 -13.33 18.87 -20.15
CA ASP A 42 -12.16 18.06 -20.58
C ASP A 42 -11.68 17.05 -19.52
N GLY A 43 -12.43 16.91 -18.43
CA GLY A 43 -12.13 16.01 -17.33
C GLY A 43 -11.03 16.49 -16.37
N ASN A 44 -10.71 17.78 -16.41
CA ASN A 44 -9.76 18.41 -15.50
C ASN A 44 -10.34 19.68 -14.85
N PRO A 45 -11.41 19.57 -14.04
CA PRO A 45 -11.93 20.70 -13.29
C PRO A 45 -10.88 21.18 -12.29
N HIS A 46 -10.67 22.49 -12.23
CA HIS A 46 -9.68 23.09 -11.34
C HIS A 46 -10.04 24.53 -10.97
N ALA A 47 -9.53 24.97 -9.83
CA ALA A 47 -9.67 26.35 -9.36
C ALA A 47 -8.35 27.08 -9.44
N HIS A 48 -8.37 28.30 -9.96
CA HIS A 48 -7.30 29.28 -9.79
C HIS A 48 -7.59 30.09 -8.55
N VAL A 49 -6.66 30.09 -7.61
CA VAL A 49 -6.79 30.80 -6.34
C VAL A 49 -5.71 31.88 -6.24
N MET A 50 -6.12 33.12 -6.10
CA MET A 50 -5.26 34.26 -5.87
C MET A 50 -5.31 34.63 -4.39
N LEU A 51 -4.12 34.77 -3.77
CA LEU A 51 -3.95 35.03 -2.36
C LEU A 51 -3.17 36.32 -2.16
N THR A 52 -3.50 37.05 -1.12
CA THR A 52 -2.71 38.22 -0.71
C THR A 52 -1.53 37.77 0.15
N MET A 53 -0.38 38.44 -0.05
CA MET A 53 0.82 38.25 0.78
C MET A 53 0.89 39.28 1.91
N ARG A 54 -0.24 39.88 2.25
CA ARG A 54 -0.40 40.91 3.28
C ARG A 54 -1.72 40.63 3.99
N ALA A 55 -1.69 40.62 5.30
CA ALA A 55 -2.89 40.40 6.08
C ALA A 55 -3.77 41.65 6.11
N MET A 56 -5.05 41.44 6.27
CA MET A 56 -6.08 42.49 6.50
C MET A 56 -6.67 42.28 7.90
N ASP A 57 -6.92 43.36 8.60
CA ASP A 57 -7.60 43.30 9.89
C ASP A 57 -9.12 43.15 9.73
N GLU A 58 -9.83 43.02 10.86
CA GLU A 58 -11.28 42.82 10.91
C GLU A 58 -12.07 44.04 10.35
N HIS A 59 -11.41 45.23 10.27
CA HIS A 59 -11.99 46.44 9.75
C HIS A 59 -11.68 46.68 8.25
N GLY A 60 -11.08 45.70 7.59
CA GLY A 60 -10.72 45.78 6.17
C GLY A 60 -9.48 46.65 5.87
N LYS A 61 -8.66 46.91 6.87
CA LYS A 61 -7.43 47.69 6.72
C LYS A 61 -6.22 46.76 6.55
N TRP A 62 -5.37 47.10 5.58
CA TRP A 62 -4.14 46.35 5.34
C TRP A 62 -3.14 46.51 6.47
N LEU A 63 -2.70 45.42 7.07
CA LEU A 63 -1.61 45.39 8.03
C LEU A 63 -0.25 45.64 7.36
N PRO A 64 0.79 46.12 8.09
CA PRO A 64 2.13 46.30 7.54
C PRO A 64 2.70 44.97 6.99
N LYS A 65 3.34 45.00 5.81
CA LYS A 65 4.01 43.84 5.24
C LYS A 65 5.24 43.40 6.06
N SER A 66 5.95 44.41 6.61
CA SER A 66 7.15 44.18 7.41
C SER A 66 7.22 45.21 8.53
N ARG A 67 7.90 44.83 9.60
CA ARG A 67 8.22 45.70 10.72
C ARG A 67 9.73 45.91 10.81
N LYS A 68 10.12 47.07 11.32
CA LYS A 68 11.52 47.37 11.64
C LYS A 68 11.83 46.79 13.00
N VAL A 69 12.81 45.89 13.07
CA VAL A 69 13.30 45.27 14.30
C VAL A 69 14.72 45.80 14.56
N TYR A 70 15.01 46.22 15.78
CA TYR A 70 16.33 46.66 16.16
C TYR A 70 17.15 45.48 16.65
N ASP A 71 18.39 45.39 16.19
CA ASP A 71 19.31 44.35 16.64
C ASP A 71 19.76 44.70 18.07
N LEU A 72 19.74 43.68 18.92
CA LEU A 72 20.15 43.77 20.32
C LEU A 72 21.49 43.12 20.50
N ASP A 73 22.28 43.63 21.47
CA ASP A 73 23.51 43.02 21.93
C ASP A 73 23.25 41.88 22.97
N GLU A 74 24.30 41.31 23.52
CA GLU A 74 24.22 40.25 24.52
C GLU A 74 23.53 40.65 25.83
N ASN A 75 23.45 41.98 26.09
CA ASN A 75 22.81 42.57 27.28
C ASN A 75 21.34 43.00 26.98
N GLY A 76 20.88 42.80 25.75
CA GLY A 76 19.51 43.24 25.32
C GLY A 76 19.42 44.73 24.96
N GLU A 77 20.54 45.42 24.80
CA GLU A 77 20.57 46.83 24.37
C GLU A 77 20.71 46.96 22.86
N ARG A 78 20.13 48.05 22.28
CA ARG A 78 20.20 48.29 20.83
C ARG A 78 21.64 48.54 20.38
N ILE A 79 22.07 47.85 19.35
CA ILE A 79 23.40 48.03 18.74
C ILE A 79 23.44 49.35 17.96
N LYS A 80 24.46 50.16 18.23
CA LYS A 80 24.70 51.44 17.54
C LYS A 80 25.73 51.23 16.44
N LEU A 81 25.42 51.68 15.25
CA LEU A 81 26.36 51.68 14.12
C LEU A 81 27.38 52.84 14.22
N PRO A 82 28.55 52.72 13.59
CA PRO A 82 29.53 53.84 13.55
C PRO A 82 28.97 55.15 13.05
N SER A 83 27.89 55.11 12.21
CA SER A 83 27.16 56.27 11.72
C SER A 83 26.23 56.94 12.75
N GLY A 84 26.22 56.45 14.00
CA GLY A 84 25.33 56.92 15.06
C GLY A 84 23.91 56.41 14.98
N ARG A 85 23.53 55.66 13.93
CA ARG A 85 22.20 55.09 13.75
C ARG A 85 22.12 53.74 14.49
N TRP A 86 20.91 53.38 14.92
CA TRP A 86 20.64 52.04 15.47
C TRP A 86 20.64 50.99 14.38
N LYS A 87 21.35 49.88 14.60
CA LYS A 87 21.33 48.72 13.72
C LYS A 87 19.94 48.12 13.74
N SER A 88 19.40 47.83 12.58
CA SER A 88 18.06 47.29 12.44
C SER A 88 17.91 46.55 11.13
N HIS A 89 17.06 45.55 11.12
CA HIS A 89 16.62 44.85 9.92
C HIS A 89 15.11 44.89 9.77
N LYS A 90 14.62 44.50 8.59
CA LYS A 90 13.20 44.33 8.35
C LYS A 90 12.85 42.88 8.56
N GLU A 91 11.79 42.67 9.32
CA GLU A 91 11.20 41.35 9.54
C GLU A 91 9.81 41.33 8.91
N ASP A 92 9.48 40.31 8.14
CA ASP A 92 8.14 40.15 7.57
C ASP A 92 7.15 39.88 8.70
N THR A 93 5.95 40.47 8.61
CA THR A 93 4.90 40.33 9.62
C THR A 93 4.17 38.98 9.51
N VAL A 94 4.32 38.29 8.38
CA VAL A 94 3.73 36.99 8.08
C VAL A 94 4.77 36.09 7.45
N ASP A 95 4.66 34.80 7.70
CA ASP A 95 5.59 33.75 7.22
C ASP A 95 5.02 32.94 6.02
N TRP A 96 3.99 33.45 5.35
CA TRP A 96 3.25 32.71 4.32
C TRP A 96 4.06 32.30 3.09
N ASN A 97 5.27 32.87 2.90
CA ASN A 97 6.24 32.47 1.88
C ASN A 97 7.12 31.28 2.30
N ASP A 98 7.00 30.81 3.54
CA ASP A 98 7.78 29.68 4.01
C ASP A 98 7.39 28.42 3.23
N ARG A 99 8.39 27.66 2.81
CA ARG A 99 8.22 26.38 2.07
C ARG A 99 7.36 25.35 2.81
N LYS A 100 7.31 25.41 4.15
CA LYS A 100 6.47 24.54 4.96
C LYS A 100 5.00 24.56 4.55
N TYR A 101 4.51 25.75 4.10
CA TYR A 101 3.12 25.89 3.68
C TYR A 101 2.77 25.14 2.40
N CYS A 102 3.75 24.84 1.55
CA CYS A 102 3.50 24.00 0.37
C CYS A 102 3.03 22.60 0.77
N GLU A 103 3.63 22.01 1.80
CA GLU A 103 3.23 20.68 2.30
C GLU A 103 1.94 20.76 3.14
N ILE A 104 1.84 21.75 4.02
CA ILE A 104 0.66 21.95 4.88
C ILE A 104 -0.60 22.13 4.01
N TRP A 105 -0.58 23.07 3.08
CA TRP A 105 -1.76 23.37 2.24
C TRP A 105 -2.08 22.23 1.27
N ARG A 106 -1.07 21.49 0.81
CA ARG A 106 -1.28 20.27 0.00
C ARG A 106 -1.99 19.19 0.81
N HIS A 107 -1.56 18.97 2.03
CA HIS A 107 -2.17 17.98 2.93
C HIS A 107 -3.61 18.36 3.32
N GLU A 108 -3.83 19.62 3.66
CA GLU A 108 -5.17 20.11 3.98
C GLU A 108 -6.12 20.06 2.77
N TRP A 109 -5.59 20.29 1.56
CA TRP A 109 -6.36 20.14 0.33
C TRP A 109 -6.75 18.69 0.07
N GLU A 110 -5.88 17.74 0.38
CA GLU A 110 -6.17 16.31 0.34
C GLU A 110 -7.30 15.95 1.32
N ILE A 111 -7.20 16.38 2.57
CA ILE A 111 -8.18 16.09 3.62
C ILE A 111 -9.57 16.58 3.20
N ILE A 112 -9.67 17.81 2.74
CA ILE A 112 -10.97 18.38 2.40
C ILE A 112 -11.60 17.73 1.16
N GLN A 113 -10.79 17.41 0.15
CA GLN A 113 -11.25 16.64 -1.02
C GLN A 113 -11.82 15.29 -0.60
N ASN A 114 -11.10 14.55 0.23
CA ASN A 114 -11.53 13.23 0.71
C ASN A 114 -12.81 13.30 1.54
N ARG A 115 -13.01 14.37 2.33
CA ARG A 115 -14.26 14.62 3.06
C ARG A 115 -15.44 14.82 2.10
N TYR A 116 -15.26 15.57 1.02
CA TYR A 116 -16.31 15.78 0.01
C TYR A 116 -16.60 14.51 -0.80
N LEU A 117 -15.57 13.72 -1.14
CA LEU A 117 -15.74 12.41 -1.80
C LEU A 117 -16.56 11.46 -0.91
N GLU A 118 -16.22 11.41 0.38
CA GLU A 118 -16.94 10.57 1.35
C GLU A 118 -18.41 11.02 1.53
N ALA A 119 -18.65 12.32 1.66
CA ALA A 119 -20.00 12.88 1.77
C ALA A 119 -20.88 12.56 0.54
N ASN A 120 -20.25 12.36 -0.64
CA ASN A 120 -20.92 11.95 -1.87
C ASN A 120 -20.92 10.43 -2.08
N ASN A 121 -20.57 9.62 -1.08
CA ASN A 121 -20.47 8.16 -1.14
C ASN A 121 -19.56 7.66 -2.26
N ARG A 122 -18.48 8.38 -2.56
CA ARG A 122 -17.49 7.99 -3.55
C ARG A 122 -16.40 7.13 -2.92
N PRO A 123 -16.02 5.99 -3.53
CA PRO A 123 -14.95 5.12 -3.02
C PRO A 123 -13.56 5.69 -3.30
N GLU A 124 -13.44 6.60 -4.27
CA GLU A 124 -12.17 7.22 -4.66
C GLU A 124 -11.59 8.03 -3.50
N ARG A 125 -10.26 8.02 -3.41
CA ARG A 125 -9.51 8.85 -2.44
C ARG A 125 -8.33 9.50 -3.12
N VAL A 126 -8.05 10.73 -2.70
CA VAL A 126 -6.90 11.52 -3.15
C VAL A 126 -5.78 11.35 -2.14
N ASP A 127 -4.57 11.12 -2.62
CA ASP A 127 -3.33 11.16 -1.84
C ASP A 127 -2.33 12.05 -2.59
N LEU A 128 -2.03 13.21 -2.04
CA LEU A 128 -1.17 14.23 -2.66
C LEU A 128 0.31 14.10 -2.28
N ARG A 129 0.68 13.04 -1.56
CA ARG A 129 2.09 12.73 -1.29
C ARG A 129 2.80 12.30 -2.57
N SER A 130 4.12 12.39 -2.59
CA SER A 130 4.91 11.80 -3.70
C SER A 130 4.69 10.28 -3.76
N TYR A 131 4.82 9.68 -4.94
CA TYR A 131 4.69 8.23 -5.12
C TYR A 131 5.61 7.43 -4.19
N GLU A 132 6.83 7.92 -3.96
CA GLU A 132 7.77 7.35 -3.00
C GLU A 132 7.21 7.34 -1.56
N ARG A 133 6.66 8.47 -1.11
CA ARG A 133 6.04 8.59 0.23
C ARG A 133 4.76 7.77 0.37
N GLN A 134 4.08 7.48 -0.74
CA GLN A 134 2.94 6.56 -0.81
C GLN A 134 3.39 5.08 -0.83
N GLY A 135 4.69 4.81 -0.95
CA GLY A 135 5.23 3.45 -1.12
C GLY A 135 4.93 2.85 -2.50
N LEU A 136 4.61 3.71 -3.48
CA LEU A 136 4.32 3.30 -4.85
C LEU A 136 5.61 3.37 -5.68
N ASP A 137 5.99 2.26 -6.24
CA ASP A 137 7.10 2.17 -7.20
C ASP A 137 6.61 2.58 -8.60
N ILE A 138 6.36 3.89 -8.76
CA ILE A 138 5.90 4.54 -9.98
C ILE A 138 6.84 5.71 -10.28
N ILE A 139 7.35 5.75 -11.49
CA ILE A 139 8.19 6.85 -11.97
C ILE A 139 7.29 8.03 -12.34
N PRO A 140 7.45 9.21 -11.72
CA PRO A 140 6.66 10.38 -12.08
C PRO A 140 7.03 10.90 -13.48
N THR A 141 6.03 11.37 -14.22
CA THR A 141 6.26 12.04 -15.50
C THR A 141 6.82 13.44 -15.29
N VAL A 142 7.58 13.93 -16.26
CA VAL A 142 8.13 15.28 -16.26
C VAL A 142 7.05 16.27 -16.73
N HIS A 143 6.97 17.41 -16.07
CA HIS A 143 6.00 18.45 -16.43
C HIS A 143 6.25 18.96 -17.85
N GLU A 144 5.21 18.91 -18.67
CA GLU A 144 5.20 19.51 -20.01
C GLU A 144 4.73 20.96 -19.91
N GLY A 145 5.60 21.91 -20.20
CA GLY A 145 5.21 23.31 -20.32
C GLY A 145 4.22 23.53 -21.49
N ALA A 146 3.57 24.67 -21.54
CA ALA A 146 2.57 25.00 -22.56
C ALA A 146 3.10 24.85 -24.00
N ALA A 147 4.35 25.27 -24.26
CA ALA A 147 4.99 25.14 -25.57
C ALA A 147 5.15 23.69 -26.00
N VAL A 148 5.70 22.84 -25.12
CA VAL A 148 5.88 21.40 -25.41
C VAL A 148 4.53 20.74 -25.68
N ARG A 149 3.53 20.97 -24.84
CA ARG A 149 2.18 20.43 -25.01
C ARG A 149 1.55 20.86 -26.35
N GLN A 150 1.81 22.09 -26.79
CA GLN A 150 1.28 22.60 -28.06
C GLN A 150 1.99 21.97 -29.26
N MET A 151 3.31 21.72 -29.17
CA MET A 151 4.07 21.01 -30.19
C MET A 151 3.62 19.56 -30.32
N GLU A 152 3.47 18.84 -29.19
CA GLU A 152 2.97 17.46 -29.18
C GLU A 152 1.56 17.34 -29.76
N LYS A 153 0.67 18.31 -29.48
CA LYS A 153 -0.67 18.36 -30.10
C LYS A 153 -0.64 18.54 -31.63
N ARG A 154 0.42 19.16 -32.16
CA ARG A 154 0.63 19.30 -33.60
C ARG A 154 1.37 18.12 -34.23
N GLY A 155 1.64 17.05 -33.46
CA GLY A 155 2.37 15.87 -33.91
C GLY A 155 3.89 16.03 -33.93
N ILE A 156 4.41 17.13 -33.39
CA ILE A 156 5.86 17.36 -33.27
C ILE A 156 6.36 16.67 -32.00
N GLN A 157 7.18 15.64 -32.16
CA GLN A 157 7.78 14.92 -31.05
C GLN A 157 8.84 15.77 -30.36
N THR A 158 8.74 15.87 -29.05
CA THR A 158 9.69 16.59 -28.21
C THR A 158 10.47 15.65 -27.30
N ASN A 159 11.65 16.05 -26.83
CA ASN A 159 12.44 15.25 -25.89
C ASN A 159 11.66 14.93 -24.60
N ILE A 160 10.94 15.92 -24.04
CA ILE A 160 10.11 15.74 -22.83
C ILE A 160 8.94 14.81 -23.13
N GLY A 161 8.27 14.96 -24.28
CA GLY A 161 7.18 14.08 -24.70
C GLY A 161 7.66 12.65 -24.91
N ASN A 162 8.83 12.43 -25.53
CA ASN A 162 9.44 11.11 -25.69
C ASN A 162 9.75 10.48 -24.32
N LEU A 163 10.42 11.23 -23.43
CA LEU A 163 10.73 10.77 -22.08
C LEU A 163 9.45 10.37 -21.33
N ASN A 164 8.40 11.18 -21.41
CA ASN A 164 7.12 10.85 -20.78
C ASN A 164 6.45 9.60 -21.37
N ARG A 165 6.59 9.35 -22.67
CA ARG A 165 6.14 8.11 -23.32
C ARG A 165 6.89 6.89 -22.77
N GLU A 166 8.21 6.98 -22.65
CA GLU A 166 9.07 5.93 -22.08
C GLU A 166 8.71 5.65 -20.62
N ILE A 167 8.53 6.71 -19.79
CA ILE A 167 8.12 6.57 -18.39
C ILE A 167 6.74 5.87 -18.28
N LYS A 168 5.78 6.27 -19.11
CA LYS A 168 4.45 5.65 -19.14
C LYS A 168 4.53 4.17 -19.54
N ALA A 169 5.34 3.84 -20.53
CA ALA A 169 5.57 2.46 -20.97
C ALA A 169 6.22 1.62 -19.87
N ALA A 170 7.27 2.15 -19.22
CA ALA A 170 7.92 1.50 -18.08
C ALA A 170 6.95 1.25 -16.92
N ASN A 171 6.17 2.25 -16.52
CA ASN A 171 5.16 2.11 -15.46
C ASN A 171 4.08 1.07 -15.82
N SER A 172 3.65 1.03 -17.08
CA SER A 172 2.68 0.03 -17.57
C SER A 172 3.25 -1.38 -17.50
N LEU A 173 4.51 -1.56 -17.92
CA LEU A 173 5.23 -2.83 -17.82
C LEU A 173 5.35 -3.29 -16.37
N MET A 174 5.78 -2.39 -15.47
CA MET A 174 5.88 -2.69 -14.03
C MET A 174 4.53 -3.10 -13.43
N LYS A 175 3.44 -2.43 -13.82
CA LYS A 175 2.08 -2.82 -13.40
C LYS A 175 1.73 -4.24 -13.87
N SER A 176 2.03 -4.57 -15.10
CA SER A 176 1.79 -5.91 -15.66
C SER A 176 2.61 -6.99 -14.93
N ILE A 177 3.89 -6.71 -14.66
CA ILE A 177 4.77 -7.61 -13.90
C ILE A 177 4.22 -7.85 -12.48
N ARG A 178 3.80 -6.81 -11.78
CA ARG A 178 3.20 -6.94 -10.44
C ARG A 178 1.94 -7.81 -10.46
N GLN A 179 1.10 -7.64 -11.48
CA GLN A 179 -0.10 -8.46 -11.63
C GLN A 179 0.26 -9.93 -11.87
N LEU A 180 1.26 -10.20 -12.72
CA LEU A 180 1.77 -11.56 -12.94
C LEU A 180 2.33 -12.19 -11.65
N ILE A 181 3.11 -11.44 -10.89
CA ILE A 181 3.64 -11.91 -9.59
C ILE A 181 2.50 -12.24 -8.62
N LYS A 182 1.46 -11.39 -8.57
CA LYS A 182 0.27 -11.65 -7.73
C LYS A 182 -0.44 -12.94 -8.13
N ASN A 183 -0.63 -13.16 -9.43
CA ASN A 183 -1.26 -14.36 -9.96
C ASN A 183 -0.43 -15.60 -9.66
N LEU A 184 0.90 -15.54 -9.87
CA LEU A 184 1.81 -16.65 -9.55
C LEU A 184 1.80 -17.00 -8.07
N LYS A 185 1.78 -16.02 -7.18
CA LYS A 185 1.63 -16.26 -5.73
C LYS A 185 0.32 -16.98 -5.40
N GLY A 186 -0.78 -16.58 -6.04
CA GLY A 186 -2.07 -17.26 -5.90
C GLY A 186 -1.99 -18.74 -6.32
N TRP A 187 -1.41 -19.02 -7.48
CA TRP A 187 -1.24 -20.40 -7.98
C TRP A 187 -0.33 -21.25 -7.07
N ILE A 188 0.74 -20.66 -6.53
CA ILE A 188 1.61 -21.38 -5.58
C ILE A 188 0.82 -21.82 -4.34
N ILE A 189 -0.04 -20.96 -3.81
CA ILE A 189 -0.89 -21.29 -2.66
C ILE A 189 -1.85 -22.42 -3.02
N GLU A 190 -2.59 -22.27 -4.11
CA GLU A 190 -3.54 -23.29 -4.60
C GLU A 190 -2.88 -24.66 -4.81
N LEU A 191 -1.73 -24.68 -5.50
CA LEU A 191 -0.98 -25.90 -5.73
C LEU A 191 -0.43 -26.52 -4.44
N SER A 192 -0.06 -25.68 -3.47
CA SER A 192 0.41 -26.18 -2.17
C SER A 192 -0.72 -26.85 -1.36
N GLU A 193 -1.92 -26.30 -1.43
CA GLU A 193 -3.12 -26.88 -0.80
C GLU A 193 -3.50 -28.19 -1.47
N LYS A 194 -3.57 -28.22 -2.79
CA LYS A 194 -3.86 -29.43 -3.56
C LYS A 194 -2.82 -30.54 -3.32
N ARG A 195 -1.54 -30.16 -3.20
CA ARG A 195 -0.49 -31.12 -2.82
C ARG A 195 -0.73 -31.73 -1.44
N LYS A 196 -1.16 -30.92 -0.46
CA LYS A 196 -1.49 -31.41 0.89
C LYS A 196 -2.66 -32.39 0.87
N GLU A 197 -3.71 -32.05 0.10
CA GLU A 197 -4.88 -32.95 -0.08
C GLU A 197 -4.49 -34.30 -0.68
N LEU A 198 -3.73 -34.29 -1.79
CA LEU A 198 -3.27 -35.50 -2.44
C LEU A 198 -2.33 -36.36 -1.54
N LEU A 199 -1.50 -35.71 -0.73
CA LEU A 199 -0.66 -36.42 0.24
C LEU A 199 -1.49 -37.03 1.36
N ALA A 200 -2.55 -36.36 1.82
CA ALA A 200 -3.47 -36.90 2.82
C ALA A 200 -4.29 -38.07 2.26
N GLU A 201 -4.78 -37.95 1.02
CA GLU A 201 -5.49 -39.02 0.32
C GLU A 201 -4.61 -40.24 0.14
N LYS A 202 -3.38 -40.08 -0.35
CA LYS A 202 -2.41 -41.16 -0.49
C LYS A 202 -2.07 -41.83 0.86
N ALA A 203 -1.90 -41.01 1.92
CA ALA A 203 -1.66 -41.56 3.26
C ALA A 203 -2.86 -42.35 3.80
N ALA A 204 -4.09 -41.94 3.48
CA ALA A 204 -5.30 -42.67 3.82
C ALA A 204 -5.39 -44.01 3.07
N GLU A 205 -5.10 -44.02 1.76
CA GLU A 205 -5.03 -45.25 0.97
C GLU A 205 -3.96 -46.22 1.50
N GLU A 206 -2.75 -45.70 1.80
CA GLU A 206 -1.67 -46.51 2.38
C GLU A 206 -2.03 -47.07 3.77
N ALA A 207 -2.82 -46.36 4.56
CA ALA A 207 -3.27 -46.77 5.89
C ALA A 207 -4.27 -47.97 5.84
N VAL A 208 -5.01 -48.10 4.74
CA VAL A 208 -6.01 -49.16 4.52
C VAL A 208 -5.36 -50.45 4.01
N PHE A 209 -4.13 -50.37 3.51
CA PHE A 209 -3.40 -51.49 2.97
C PHE A 209 -2.85 -52.39 4.09
N LEU A 210 -3.30 -53.66 4.17
CA LEU A 210 -2.98 -54.58 5.25
C LEU A 210 -1.47 -54.78 5.51
N PRO A 211 -0.60 -54.95 4.50
CA PRO A 211 0.84 -55.03 4.74
C PRO A 211 1.42 -53.81 5.46
N ASN A 212 0.95 -52.61 5.15
CA ASN A 212 1.41 -51.39 5.80
C ASN A 212 0.96 -51.32 7.27
N LEU A 213 -0.27 -51.74 7.56
CA LEU A 213 -0.78 -51.89 8.93
C LEU A 213 0.00 -52.88 9.76
N LEU A 214 0.40 -54.04 9.16
CA LEU A 214 1.23 -55.00 9.85
C LEU A 214 2.63 -54.46 10.15
N MET A 215 3.23 -53.71 9.24
CA MET A 215 4.52 -53.02 9.49
C MET A 215 4.40 -51.98 10.61
N LYS A 216 3.35 -51.19 10.59
CA LYS A 216 3.06 -50.17 11.65
C LYS A 216 2.81 -50.87 13.01
N TYR A 217 2.12 -51.99 13.03
CA TYR A 217 1.97 -52.81 14.23
C TYR A 217 3.33 -53.20 14.80
N MET A 218 4.27 -53.64 13.97
CA MET A 218 5.62 -53.98 14.41
C MET A 218 6.36 -52.79 15.03
N GLU A 219 6.23 -51.61 14.45
CA GLU A 219 6.85 -50.37 14.98
C GLU A 219 6.27 -50.04 16.37
N VAL A 220 4.96 -50.10 16.54
CA VAL A 220 4.30 -49.88 17.83
C VAL A 220 4.77 -50.90 18.86
N ARG A 221 4.81 -52.19 18.50
CA ARG A 221 5.29 -53.26 19.38
C ARG A 221 6.76 -53.12 19.77
N LYS A 222 7.58 -52.59 18.88
CA LYS A 222 8.98 -52.27 19.15
C LYS A 222 9.08 -51.08 20.13
N ALA A 223 8.27 -50.04 19.97
CA ALA A 223 8.23 -48.87 20.84
C ALA A 223 7.77 -49.28 22.28
N GLU A 224 6.73 -50.12 22.40
CA GLU A 224 6.24 -50.63 23.70
C GLU A 224 7.31 -51.38 24.51
N ARG A 225 8.36 -51.86 23.84
CA ARG A 225 9.45 -52.57 24.47
C ARG A 225 10.73 -51.73 24.65
N SER A 226 10.63 -50.42 24.50
CA SER A 226 11.78 -49.50 24.64
C SER A 226 12.50 -49.68 25.97
N ASP A 227 11.77 -50.00 27.03
CA ASP A 227 12.28 -50.11 28.41
C ASP A 227 12.75 -51.56 28.77
N TRP A 228 12.63 -52.51 27.81
CA TRP A 228 13.07 -53.86 28.04
C TRP A 228 14.57 -54.04 27.91
N THR A 229 15.11 -55.07 28.53
CA THR A 229 16.52 -55.44 28.29
C THR A 229 16.77 -55.78 26.83
N ARG A 230 17.97 -55.52 26.33
CA ARG A 230 18.36 -55.74 24.93
C ARG A 230 18.04 -57.21 24.46
N ALA A 231 18.23 -58.21 25.34
CA ALA A 231 17.88 -59.57 25.04
C ALA A 231 16.37 -59.81 24.96
N GLY A 232 15.58 -59.11 25.78
CA GLY A 232 14.11 -59.13 25.74
C GLY A 232 13.56 -58.45 24.48
N GLN A 233 14.10 -57.32 24.13
CA GLN A 233 13.73 -56.60 22.89
C GLN A 233 13.99 -57.47 21.64
N ASN A 234 15.15 -58.12 21.54
CA ASN A 234 15.49 -58.97 20.41
C ASN A 234 14.57 -60.19 20.29
N ARG A 235 14.25 -60.87 21.43
CA ARG A 235 13.31 -61.98 21.45
C ARG A 235 11.88 -61.56 21.08
N GLY A 236 11.45 -60.41 21.58
CA GLY A 236 10.15 -59.84 21.24
C GLY A 236 10.05 -59.53 19.74
N THR A 237 11.05 -58.81 19.20
CA THR A 237 11.11 -58.45 17.77
C THR A 237 11.11 -59.70 16.86
N SER A 238 11.86 -60.73 17.24
CA SER A 238 11.90 -61.96 16.48
C SER A 238 10.54 -62.70 16.44
N LYS A 239 9.79 -62.70 17.57
CA LYS A 239 8.43 -63.24 17.61
C LYS A 239 7.46 -62.48 16.72
N ASP A 240 7.52 -61.12 16.79
CA ASP A 240 6.64 -60.29 15.96
C ASP A 240 6.96 -60.44 14.48
N LEU A 241 8.24 -60.48 14.10
CA LEU A 241 8.65 -60.77 12.72
C LEU A 241 8.08 -62.07 12.18
N LYS A 242 8.15 -63.15 13.00
CA LYS A 242 7.57 -64.42 12.61
C LYS A 242 6.07 -64.35 12.42
N ALA A 243 5.35 -63.72 13.37
CA ALA A 243 3.90 -63.52 13.31
C ALA A 243 3.46 -62.70 12.09
N VAL A 244 4.16 -61.59 11.83
CA VAL A 244 3.87 -60.72 10.67
C VAL A 244 4.19 -61.43 9.35
N SER A 245 5.28 -62.22 9.28
CA SER A 245 5.61 -63.01 8.09
C SER A 245 4.56 -64.08 7.80
N GLU A 246 4.06 -64.75 8.84
CA GLU A 246 2.98 -65.71 8.71
C GLU A 246 1.67 -65.04 8.25
N ALA A 247 1.34 -63.94 8.85
CA ALA A 247 0.16 -63.14 8.46
C ALA A 247 0.23 -62.65 7.00
N LEU A 248 1.37 -62.08 6.58
CA LEU A 248 1.59 -61.67 5.19
C LEU A 248 1.45 -62.83 4.21
N SER A 249 2.02 -63.98 4.55
CA SER A 249 1.91 -65.21 3.73
C SER A 249 0.47 -65.69 3.65
N TYR A 250 -0.30 -65.57 4.71
CA TYR A 250 -1.73 -65.93 4.73
C TYR A 250 -2.54 -64.97 3.86
N LEU A 251 -2.35 -63.62 4.04
CA LEU A 251 -3.03 -62.61 3.24
C LEU A 251 -2.76 -62.79 1.74
N GLN A 252 -1.50 -63.05 1.39
CA GLN A 252 -1.09 -63.31 0.00
C GLN A 252 -1.80 -64.56 -0.60
N ARG A 253 -1.85 -65.70 0.17
CA ARG A 253 -2.56 -66.85 -0.28
C ARG A 253 -4.05 -66.72 -0.46
N LYS A 254 -4.66 -65.83 0.31
CA LYS A 254 -6.10 -65.50 0.24
C LYS A 254 -6.45 -64.35 -0.68
N GLY A 255 -5.45 -63.65 -1.22
CA GLY A 255 -5.66 -62.49 -2.08
C GLY A 255 -6.20 -61.25 -1.37
N LEU A 256 -5.97 -61.15 -0.04
CA LEU A 256 -6.46 -60.09 0.80
C LEU A 256 -5.42 -58.95 0.88
N SER A 257 -5.75 -57.78 0.40
CA SER A 257 -4.81 -56.67 0.33
C SER A 257 -5.23 -55.47 1.20
N THR A 258 -6.51 -55.27 1.41
CA THR A 258 -7.08 -54.13 2.15
C THR A 258 -7.81 -54.61 3.41
N VAL A 259 -8.09 -53.65 4.31
CA VAL A 259 -8.92 -53.92 5.50
C VAL A 259 -10.31 -54.37 5.09
N GLU A 260 -10.89 -53.76 4.06
CA GLU A 260 -12.20 -54.11 3.51
C GLU A 260 -12.23 -55.57 2.98
N ASP A 261 -11.18 -55.99 2.27
CA ASP A 261 -11.05 -57.40 1.83
C ASP A 261 -11.06 -58.37 3.01
N LEU A 262 -10.37 -58.01 4.11
CA LEU A 262 -10.30 -58.84 5.31
C LEU A 262 -11.64 -58.90 6.05
N GLU A 263 -12.32 -57.74 6.19
CA GLU A 263 -13.66 -57.67 6.81
C GLU A 263 -14.68 -58.53 6.03
N ASN A 264 -14.74 -58.36 4.72
CA ASN A 264 -15.60 -59.17 3.84
C ASN A 264 -15.27 -60.67 3.93
N PHE A 265 -14.00 -61.02 4.04
CA PHE A 265 -13.59 -62.38 4.20
C PHE A 265 -14.04 -62.99 5.55
N ILE A 266 -13.97 -62.24 6.62
CA ILE A 266 -14.43 -62.62 7.97
C ILE A 266 -15.95 -62.83 7.99
N GLU A 267 -16.71 -61.92 7.35
CA GLU A 267 -18.18 -62.00 7.30
C GLU A 267 -18.69 -63.17 6.47
N THR A 268 -17.90 -63.62 5.50
CA THR A 268 -18.29 -64.73 4.58
C THR A 268 -17.73 -66.10 4.98
N SER A 269 -16.90 -66.18 6.02
CA SER A 269 -16.26 -67.41 6.51
C SER A 269 -16.97 -67.98 7.75
#